data_12926298e659ac5009a163a4ea866ead
#
_entry.id   12926298e659ac5009a163a4ea866ead
#
_cell.length_a   1.000
_cell.length_b   1.000
_cell.length_c   1.000
_cell.angle_alpha   90.00
_cell.angle_beta   90.00
_cell.angle_gamma   90.00
#
_symmetry.space_group_name_H-M   'P 1'
#
loop_
_entity.id
_entity.type
_entity.pdbx_description
1 polymer ?
#
loop_
_entity_poly.entity_id
_entity_poly.type
_entity_poly.pdbx_seq_one_letter_code
_entity_poly.pdbx_strand_id
1 'polypeptide(L)'
;MSSLAEIVKIKTKSPDPKIIRRIVLTLKRGGLIAFPTDTVFGLGGLCSKRTLLRLTNLKKREAARPIGIFVASVQQVKQLAGEISDYAKALMEEFWPGPLTLVFKTSERLDKSLVQQETIGIRIPNQNWLLSVLRKLEKPLLQTSANLSGQSPLRTAQEVENVFGKELDLIVDAGRIRRAKPSTVVDVSGSVPIILRKGAISKRRLEKAQQRKRNAAG
;
A
#
# COMPACT_ATOMS: atom_id res chain seq x y z
N MET A 1 10.37 -3.44 29.37
CA MET A 1 10.95 -2.45 28.42
C MET A 1 10.69 -2.95 27.02
N SER A 2 9.96 -2.22 26.19
CA SER A 2 9.75 -2.57 24.78
C SER A 2 11.08 -2.40 24.06
N SER A 3 11.61 -3.49 23.48
CA SER A 3 12.82 -3.43 22.65
C SER A 3 12.54 -2.65 21.37
N LEU A 4 13.54 -1.98 20.82
CA LEU A 4 13.45 -1.38 19.49
C LEU A 4 13.16 -2.45 18.42
N ALA A 5 12.50 -2.07 17.35
CA ALA A 5 12.26 -2.93 16.22
C ALA A 5 13.58 -3.43 15.61
N GLU A 6 13.61 -4.69 15.23
CA GLU A 6 14.75 -5.22 14.51
C GLU A 6 14.82 -4.64 13.09
N ILE A 7 16.02 -4.23 12.66
CA ILE A 7 16.25 -3.81 11.27
C ILE A 7 16.83 -4.99 10.47
N VAL A 8 16.16 -5.37 9.39
CA VAL A 8 16.65 -6.40 8.45
C VAL A 8 16.97 -5.77 7.10
N LYS A 9 18.20 -5.99 6.63
CA LYS A 9 18.64 -5.54 5.30
C LYS A 9 18.15 -6.46 4.21
N ILE A 10 17.63 -5.91 3.11
CA ILE A 10 17.16 -6.67 1.95
C ILE A 10 17.76 -6.17 0.64
N LYS A 11 18.22 -7.10 -0.20
CA LYS A 11 18.62 -6.80 -1.58
C LYS A 11 17.38 -6.80 -2.47
N THR A 12 17.03 -5.65 -3.06
CA THR A 12 15.78 -5.51 -3.83
C THR A 12 15.72 -6.34 -5.11
N LYS A 13 16.86 -6.53 -5.79
CA LYS A 13 16.95 -7.32 -7.02
C LYS A 13 17.03 -8.83 -6.79
N SER A 14 17.64 -9.24 -5.67
CA SER A 14 17.85 -10.65 -5.31
C SER A 14 17.58 -10.80 -3.80
N PRO A 15 16.31 -10.79 -3.39
CA PRO A 15 15.94 -10.87 -1.98
C PRO A 15 16.27 -12.26 -1.41
N ASP A 16 16.94 -12.28 -0.24
CA ASP A 16 17.21 -13.52 0.48
C ASP A 16 15.86 -14.17 0.91
N PRO A 17 15.62 -15.44 0.53
CA PRO A 17 14.41 -16.15 0.92
C PRO A 17 14.20 -16.26 2.44
N LYS A 18 15.28 -16.28 3.22
CA LYS A 18 15.23 -16.28 4.70
C LYS A 18 14.64 -14.97 5.24
N ILE A 19 15.06 -13.83 4.67
CA ILE A 19 14.53 -12.51 5.03
C ILE A 19 13.06 -12.40 4.64
N ILE A 20 12.67 -12.83 3.42
CA ILE A 20 11.28 -12.88 2.99
C ILE A 20 10.44 -13.73 3.96
N ARG A 21 10.91 -14.93 4.32
CA ARG A 21 10.22 -15.81 5.28
C ARG A 21 10.06 -15.13 6.64
N ARG A 22 11.09 -14.43 7.12
CA ARG A 22 11.03 -13.70 8.40
C ARG A 22 9.97 -12.61 8.38
N ILE A 23 9.94 -11.77 7.32
CA ILE A 23 8.91 -10.73 7.16
C ILE A 23 7.51 -11.35 7.18
N VAL A 24 7.30 -12.44 6.42
CA VAL A 24 6.03 -13.15 6.36
C VAL A 24 5.61 -13.69 7.74
N LEU A 25 6.54 -14.29 8.49
CA LEU A 25 6.25 -14.82 9.83
C LEU A 25 5.91 -13.68 10.81
N THR A 26 6.62 -12.56 10.78
CA THR A 26 6.31 -11.38 11.60
C THR A 26 4.88 -10.89 11.31
N LEU A 27 4.52 -10.75 10.03
CA LEU A 27 3.19 -10.32 9.62
C LEU A 27 2.10 -11.34 10.03
N LYS A 28 2.34 -12.65 9.84
CA LYS A 28 1.38 -13.70 10.23
C LYS A 28 1.10 -13.74 11.73
N ARG A 29 2.05 -13.34 12.56
CA ARG A 29 1.89 -13.18 14.02
C ARG A 29 1.18 -11.89 14.44
N GLY A 30 0.72 -11.07 13.47
CA GLY A 30 0.05 -9.79 13.73
C GLY A 30 1.01 -8.63 13.99
N GLY A 31 2.27 -8.79 13.60
CA GLY A 31 3.29 -7.75 13.71
C GLY A 31 3.04 -6.58 12.76
N LEU A 32 3.48 -5.38 13.19
CA LEU A 32 3.60 -4.20 12.34
C LEU A 32 5.01 -4.07 11.83
N ILE A 33 5.15 -3.79 10.55
CA ILE A 33 6.45 -3.59 9.93
C ILE A 33 6.54 -2.24 9.22
N ALA A 34 7.76 -1.72 9.15
CA ALA A 34 8.07 -0.63 8.22
C ALA A 34 8.84 -1.19 7.02
N PHE A 35 8.58 -0.62 5.84
CA PHE A 35 9.18 -1.12 4.61
C PHE A 35 9.25 -0.06 3.51
N PRO A 36 10.34 -0.04 2.71
CA PRO A 36 10.43 0.83 1.55
C PRO A 36 9.54 0.30 0.41
N THR A 37 8.94 1.24 -0.32
CA THR A 37 8.15 0.93 -1.53
C THR A 37 8.77 1.65 -2.75
N ASP A 38 8.17 1.45 -3.90
CA ASP A 38 8.49 2.18 -5.13
C ASP A 38 8.08 3.68 -5.08
N THR A 39 7.50 4.13 -3.96
CA THR A 39 7.09 5.53 -3.75
C THR A 39 7.70 6.15 -2.49
N VAL A 40 7.25 5.72 -1.31
CA VAL A 40 7.67 6.22 0.00
C VAL A 40 7.84 5.05 0.97
N PHE A 41 8.49 5.27 2.11
CA PHE A 41 8.45 4.28 3.19
C PHE A 41 7.02 4.09 3.68
N GLY A 42 6.62 2.84 3.88
CA GLY A 42 5.32 2.45 4.38
C GLY A 42 5.41 1.82 5.77
N LEU A 43 4.32 1.93 6.51
CA LEU A 43 4.01 1.17 7.72
C LEU A 43 2.86 0.24 7.40
N GLY A 44 2.89 -1.01 7.85
CA GLY A 44 1.81 -1.93 7.55
C GLY A 44 1.81 -3.22 8.36
N GLY A 45 0.70 -3.95 8.24
CA GLY A 45 0.46 -5.25 8.84
C GLY A 45 -0.66 -5.97 8.11
N LEU A 46 -0.93 -7.23 8.44
CA LEU A 46 -2.04 -7.97 7.85
C LEU A 46 -3.36 -7.20 7.99
N CYS A 47 -4.20 -7.29 6.96
CA CYS A 47 -5.51 -6.66 6.94
C CYS A 47 -6.40 -7.24 8.06
N SER A 48 -6.54 -6.47 9.16
CA SER A 48 -7.33 -6.81 10.34
C SER A 48 -7.68 -5.56 11.14
N LYS A 49 -8.76 -5.62 11.91
CA LYS A 49 -9.18 -4.55 12.83
C LYS A 49 -8.06 -4.17 13.81
N ARG A 50 -7.34 -5.17 14.35
CA ARG A 50 -6.19 -4.94 15.24
C ARG A 50 -5.10 -4.12 14.56
N THR A 51 -4.73 -4.46 13.34
CA THR A 51 -3.72 -3.72 12.55
C THR A 51 -4.18 -2.30 12.26
N LEU A 52 -5.46 -2.14 11.87
CA LEU A 52 -6.05 -0.83 11.62
C LEU A 52 -5.93 0.09 12.85
N LEU A 53 -6.33 -0.38 14.02
CA LEU A 53 -6.24 0.36 15.27
C LEU A 53 -4.78 0.72 15.62
N ARG A 54 -3.84 -0.25 15.53
CA ARG A 54 -2.42 0.02 15.77
C ARG A 54 -1.86 1.08 14.82
N LEU A 55 -2.16 1.01 13.53
CA LEU A 55 -1.70 2.01 12.55
C LEU A 55 -2.32 3.39 12.79
N THR A 56 -3.60 3.46 13.16
CA THR A 56 -4.29 4.72 13.47
C THR A 56 -3.65 5.39 14.67
N ASN A 57 -3.43 4.66 15.77
CA ASN A 57 -2.81 5.18 16.99
C ASN A 57 -1.37 5.64 16.72
N LEU A 58 -0.58 4.84 16.01
CA LEU A 58 0.82 5.12 15.66
C LEU A 58 0.97 6.41 14.86
N LYS A 59 0.02 6.72 14.01
CA LYS A 59 0.00 7.94 13.18
C LYS A 59 -0.51 9.16 13.94
N LYS A 60 -1.02 9.03 15.18
CA LYS A 60 -1.75 10.09 15.89
C LYS A 60 -2.81 10.75 14.99
N ARG A 61 -3.51 9.92 14.23
CA ARG A 61 -4.36 10.35 13.12
C ARG A 61 -5.82 10.41 13.58
N GLU A 62 -6.52 11.46 13.18
CA GLU A 62 -7.97 11.42 13.19
C GLU A 62 -8.46 10.25 12.35
N ALA A 63 -9.47 9.53 12.83
CA ALA A 63 -10.01 8.31 12.18
C ALA A 63 -10.47 8.51 10.72
N ALA A 64 -10.59 9.77 10.29
CA ALA A 64 -11.20 10.16 9.01
C ALA A 64 -10.37 9.93 7.73
N ARG A 65 -9.12 9.48 7.81
CA ARG A 65 -8.34 9.27 6.56
C ARG A 65 -8.18 7.78 6.24
N PRO A 66 -8.60 7.29 5.06
CA PRO A 66 -8.55 5.88 4.72
C PRO A 66 -7.11 5.34 4.70
N ILE A 67 -6.93 4.12 5.23
CA ILE A 67 -5.69 3.35 5.14
C ILE A 67 -5.77 2.52 3.87
N GLY A 68 -4.72 2.57 3.05
CA GLY A 68 -4.67 1.82 1.80
C GLY A 68 -4.37 0.34 2.01
N ILE A 69 -4.67 -0.46 1.00
CA ILE A 69 -4.39 -1.89 0.98
C ILE A 69 -3.41 -2.21 -0.16
N PHE A 70 -2.37 -2.99 0.16
CA PHE A 70 -1.54 -3.65 -0.83
C PHE A 70 -2.00 -5.07 -1.08
N VAL A 71 -2.02 -5.45 -2.35
CA VAL A 71 -2.32 -6.80 -2.84
C VAL A 71 -1.26 -7.27 -3.83
N ALA A 72 -1.16 -8.59 -4.03
CA ALA A 72 -0.19 -9.19 -4.94
C ALA A 72 -0.71 -9.33 -6.38
N SER A 73 -2.03 -9.29 -6.60
CA SER A 73 -2.63 -9.59 -7.90
C SER A 73 -4.00 -8.93 -8.09
N VAL A 74 -4.41 -8.79 -9.34
CA VAL A 74 -5.76 -8.33 -9.73
C VAL A 74 -6.85 -9.28 -9.20
N GLN A 75 -6.55 -10.57 -9.04
CA GLN A 75 -7.49 -11.54 -8.47
C GLN A 75 -7.89 -11.15 -7.04
N GLN A 76 -6.93 -10.69 -6.22
CA GLN A 76 -7.23 -10.20 -4.86
C GLN A 76 -8.03 -8.89 -4.90
N VAL A 77 -7.82 -8.03 -5.91
CA VAL A 77 -8.65 -6.82 -6.07
C VAL A 77 -10.11 -7.17 -6.25
N LYS A 78 -10.42 -8.17 -7.10
CA LYS A 78 -11.80 -8.64 -7.35
C LYS A 78 -12.50 -9.19 -6.10
N GLN A 79 -11.75 -9.61 -5.09
CA GLN A 79 -12.31 -10.07 -3.81
C GLN A 79 -12.64 -8.92 -2.86
N LEU A 80 -11.94 -7.80 -2.98
CA LEU A 80 -12.02 -6.66 -2.07
C LEU A 80 -12.89 -5.53 -2.61
N ALA A 81 -12.83 -5.31 -3.92
CA ALA A 81 -13.61 -4.32 -4.63
C ALA A 81 -14.99 -4.89 -5.02
N GLY A 82 -15.98 -4.05 -5.04
CA GLY A 82 -17.27 -4.31 -5.67
C GLY A 82 -17.14 -4.31 -7.20
N GLU A 83 -17.95 -3.51 -7.88
CA GLU A 83 -17.86 -3.38 -9.33
C GLU A 83 -16.53 -2.72 -9.77
N ILE A 84 -15.90 -3.29 -10.79
CA ILE A 84 -14.68 -2.77 -11.40
C ILE A 84 -15.02 -2.29 -12.82
N SER A 85 -15.13 -0.98 -12.99
CA SER A 85 -15.45 -0.34 -14.28
C SER A 85 -14.34 -0.60 -15.31
N ASP A 86 -14.66 -0.47 -16.61
CA ASP A 86 -13.65 -0.61 -17.67
C ASP A 86 -12.57 0.46 -17.61
N TYR A 87 -12.90 1.64 -17.11
CA TYR A 87 -11.92 2.67 -16.81
C TYR A 87 -10.91 2.20 -15.75
N ALA A 88 -11.40 1.62 -14.65
CA ALA A 88 -10.52 1.07 -13.61
C ALA A 88 -9.64 -0.06 -14.15
N LYS A 89 -10.18 -0.95 -14.98
CA LYS A 89 -9.41 -2.02 -15.66
C LYS A 89 -8.28 -1.44 -16.51
N ALA A 90 -8.58 -0.39 -17.32
CA ALA A 90 -7.56 0.28 -18.15
C ALA A 90 -6.41 0.86 -17.31
N LEU A 91 -6.74 1.51 -16.19
CA LEU A 91 -5.74 2.04 -15.28
C LEU A 91 -4.91 0.95 -14.59
N MET A 92 -5.54 -0.16 -14.20
CA MET A 92 -4.85 -1.30 -13.62
C MET A 92 -3.86 -1.92 -14.62
N GLU A 93 -4.28 -2.14 -15.86
CA GLU A 93 -3.46 -2.70 -16.94
C GLU A 93 -2.23 -1.82 -17.25
N GLU A 94 -2.41 -0.50 -17.31
CA GLU A 94 -1.32 0.44 -17.66
C GLU A 94 -0.35 0.73 -16.50
N PHE A 95 -0.84 0.73 -15.24
CA PHE A 95 -0.07 1.27 -14.12
C PHE A 95 0.20 0.30 -12.97
N TRP A 96 -0.29 -0.93 -13.01
CA TRP A 96 0.01 -1.93 -12.00
C TRP A 96 0.82 -3.11 -12.56
N PRO A 97 1.84 -3.55 -11.81
CA PRO A 97 2.36 -3.00 -10.55
C PRO A 97 2.95 -1.61 -10.70
N GLY A 98 2.65 -0.69 -9.75
CA GLY A 98 3.15 0.68 -9.86
C GLY A 98 2.58 1.69 -8.87
N PRO A 99 2.90 2.99 -9.08
CA PRO A 99 2.60 4.06 -8.14
C PRO A 99 1.18 4.64 -8.30
N LEU A 100 0.19 3.80 -8.59
CA LEU A 100 -1.23 4.15 -8.66
C LEU A 100 -2.00 3.47 -7.54
N THR A 101 -2.78 4.24 -6.79
CA THR A 101 -3.78 3.76 -5.85
C THR A 101 -5.16 4.04 -6.44
N LEU A 102 -5.98 3.02 -6.58
CA LEU A 102 -7.37 3.14 -7.02
C LEU A 102 -8.30 2.95 -5.82
N VAL A 103 -9.28 3.84 -5.68
CA VAL A 103 -10.31 3.76 -4.65
C VAL A 103 -11.57 3.18 -5.28
N PHE A 104 -12.03 2.06 -4.74
CA PHE A 104 -13.22 1.32 -5.21
C PHE A 104 -14.32 1.38 -4.16
N LYS A 105 -15.57 1.14 -4.57
CA LYS A 105 -16.58 0.64 -3.63
C LYS A 105 -16.13 -0.71 -3.09
N THR A 106 -16.37 -0.97 -1.81
CA THR A 106 -16.04 -2.24 -1.20
C THR A 106 -16.96 -3.36 -1.64
N SER A 107 -16.44 -4.57 -1.73
CA SER A 107 -17.28 -5.75 -1.85
C SER A 107 -17.99 -6.03 -0.52
N GLU A 108 -19.13 -6.71 -0.56
CA GLU A 108 -19.87 -7.15 0.63
C GLU A 108 -19.07 -8.16 1.49
N ARG A 109 -18.04 -8.80 0.88
CA ARG A 109 -17.17 -9.78 1.54
C ARG A 109 -16.12 -9.15 2.45
N LEU A 110 -15.88 -7.84 2.31
CA LEU A 110 -14.89 -7.16 3.14
C LEU A 110 -15.51 -6.78 4.48
N ASP A 111 -14.78 -7.04 5.57
CA ASP A 111 -15.16 -6.60 6.91
C ASP A 111 -15.33 -5.07 6.93
N LYS A 112 -16.55 -4.61 7.12
CA LYS A 112 -16.92 -3.18 7.13
C LYS A 112 -16.13 -2.38 8.18
N SER A 113 -15.62 -3.03 9.22
CA SER A 113 -14.75 -2.38 10.22
C SER A 113 -13.39 -1.93 9.67
N LEU A 114 -13.00 -2.41 8.49
CA LEU A 114 -11.72 -2.09 7.83
C LEU A 114 -11.82 -0.93 6.84
N VAL A 115 -13.03 -0.44 6.59
CA VAL A 115 -13.30 0.56 5.57
C VAL A 115 -14.00 1.77 6.15
N GLN A 116 -13.80 2.90 5.51
CA GLN A 116 -14.52 4.13 5.80
C GLN A 116 -15.35 4.51 4.56
N GLN A 117 -16.60 4.94 4.78
CA GLN A 117 -17.50 5.41 3.71
C GLN A 117 -17.67 4.40 2.56
N GLU A 118 -17.66 3.07 2.88
CA GLU A 118 -17.86 1.99 1.91
C GLU A 118 -16.87 2.00 0.73
N THR A 119 -15.71 2.64 0.90
CA THR A 119 -14.67 2.70 -0.12
C THR A 119 -13.33 2.20 0.39
N ILE A 120 -12.50 1.69 -0.52
CA ILE A 120 -11.19 1.12 -0.21
C ILE A 120 -10.15 1.49 -1.25
N GLY A 121 -9.01 2.02 -0.80
CA GLY A 121 -7.88 2.30 -1.66
C GLY A 121 -6.98 1.08 -1.83
N ILE A 122 -6.85 0.56 -3.05
CA ILE A 122 -6.06 -0.64 -3.36
C ILE A 122 -4.89 -0.28 -4.28
N ARG A 123 -3.77 -0.97 -4.11
CA ARG A 123 -2.59 -0.84 -4.96
C ARG A 123 -1.82 -2.16 -5.05
N ILE A 124 -1.25 -2.44 -6.23
CA ILE A 124 -0.21 -3.45 -6.43
C ILE A 124 1.13 -2.69 -6.53
N PRO A 125 2.03 -2.77 -5.51
CA PRO A 125 3.28 -2.02 -5.51
C PRO A 125 4.30 -2.60 -6.51
N ASN A 126 5.13 -1.75 -7.13
CA ASN A 126 6.20 -2.18 -8.03
C ASN A 126 7.52 -2.40 -7.26
N GLN A 127 7.53 -3.40 -6.41
CA GLN A 127 8.70 -3.82 -5.63
C GLN A 127 8.73 -5.34 -5.55
N ASN A 128 9.67 -5.98 -6.27
CA ASN A 128 9.72 -7.44 -6.42
C ASN A 128 9.76 -8.19 -5.10
N TRP A 129 10.58 -7.73 -4.15
CA TRP A 129 10.67 -8.36 -2.83
C TRP A 129 9.35 -8.25 -2.06
N LEU A 130 8.68 -7.08 -2.12
CA LEU A 130 7.41 -6.86 -1.43
C LEU A 130 6.28 -7.68 -2.09
N LEU A 131 6.27 -7.78 -3.41
CA LEU A 131 5.35 -8.69 -4.13
C LEU A 131 5.57 -10.14 -3.74
N SER A 132 6.83 -10.56 -3.51
CA SER A 132 7.15 -11.91 -3.03
C SER A 132 6.59 -12.15 -1.61
N VAL A 133 6.65 -11.15 -0.73
CA VAL A 133 6.01 -11.20 0.59
C VAL A 133 4.49 -11.31 0.46
N LEU A 134 3.86 -10.44 -0.34
CA LEU A 134 2.40 -10.42 -0.53
C LEU A 134 1.88 -11.73 -1.12
N ARG A 135 2.60 -12.32 -2.10
CA ARG A 135 2.25 -13.64 -2.68
C ARG A 135 2.30 -14.75 -1.62
N LYS A 136 3.36 -14.78 -0.78
CA LYS A 136 3.51 -15.78 0.31
C LYS A 136 2.53 -15.57 1.46
N LEU A 137 2.03 -14.36 1.66
CA LEU A 137 0.99 -14.07 2.65
C LEU A 137 -0.38 -14.54 2.18
N GLU A 138 -0.64 -14.47 0.87
CA GLU A 138 -1.95 -14.73 0.25
C GLU A 138 -3.10 -13.85 0.82
N LYS A 139 -2.75 -12.88 1.63
CA LYS A 139 -3.65 -11.95 2.33
C LYS A 139 -3.27 -10.50 2.04
N PRO A 140 -4.26 -9.60 1.99
CA PRO A 140 -4.02 -8.18 1.84
C PRO A 140 -3.22 -7.60 3.02
N LEU A 141 -2.43 -6.57 2.74
CA LEU A 141 -1.66 -5.82 3.72
C LEU A 141 -2.22 -4.41 3.87
N LEU A 142 -2.72 -4.06 5.06
CA LEU A 142 -3.02 -2.66 5.39
C LEU A 142 -1.72 -1.86 5.39
N GLN A 143 -1.74 -0.67 4.78
CA GLN A 143 -0.54 0.17 4.70
C GLN A 143 -0.86 1.67 4.74
N THR A 144 0.09 2.42 5.27
CA THR A 144 0.11 3.88 5.23
C THR A 144 1.54 4.38 5.06
N SER A 145 1.77 5.64 4.68
CA SER A 145 3.12 6.22 4.61
C SER A 145 3.78 6.30 6.00
N ALA A 146 5.08 6.06 6.07
CA ALA A 146 5.86 6.21 7.30
C ALA A 146 6.19 7.69 7.55
N ASN A 147 5.28 8.39 8.23
CA ASN A 147 5.41 9.78 8.69
C ASN A 147 4.41 10.04 9.81
N LEU A 148 4.66 10.98 10.67
CA LEU A 148 3.62 11.55 11.52
C LEU A 148 2.63 12.34 10.66
N SER A 149 1.39 12.48 11.14
CA SER A 149 0.34 13.19 10.39
C SER A 149 0.78 14.61 10.05
N GLY A 150 0.64 15.02 8.79
CA GLY A 150 1.07 16.36 8.32
C GLY A 150 2.55 16.49 7.95
N GLN A 151 3.40 15.52 8.31
CA GLN A 151 4.83 15.56 8.01
C GLN A 151 5.18 14.84 6.70
N SER A 152 6.35 15.14 6.15
CA SER A 152 6.91 14.43 4.99
C SER A 152 7.24 12.97 5.34
N PRO A 153 7.09 12.04 4.38
CA PRO A 153 7.47 10.64 4.58
C PRO A 153 8.98 10.49 4.86
N LEU A 154 9.31 9.63 5.82
CA LEU A 154 10.68 9.24 6.15
C LEU A 154 11.31 8.47 4.97
N ARG A 155 12.64 8.52 4.86
CA ARG A 155 13.36 8.03 3.68
C ARG A 155 14.35 6.91 3.95
N THR A 156 14.66 6.66 5.21
CA THR A 156 15.63 5.62 5.63
C THR A 156 15.08 4.79 6.77
N ALA A 157 15.60 3.57 6.93
CA ALA A 157 15.25 2.70 8.05
C ALA A 157 15.62 3.34 9.40
N GLN A 158 16.74 4.06 9.47
CA GLN A 158 17.16 4.75 10.69
C GLN A 158 16.20 5.89 11.08
N GLU A 159 15.75 6.70 10.10
CA GLU A 159 14.72 7.73 10.38
C GLU A 159 13.43 7.09 10.90
N VAL A 160 13.02 5.93 10.34
CA VAL A 160 11.84 5.20 10.78
C VAL A 160 12.01 4.62 12.17
N GLU A 161 13.16 4.03 12.48
CA GLU A 161 13.49 3.50 13.82
C GLU A 161 13.43 4.61 14.88
N ASN A 162 14.01 5.76 14.60
CA ASN A 162 14.01 6.90 15.53
C ASN A 162 12.59 7.39 15.87
N VAL A 163 11.65 7.31 14.92
CA VAL A 163 10.27 7.82 15.10
C VAL A 163 9.31 6.74 15.59
N PHE A 164 9.45 5.50 15.10
CA PHE A 164 8.46 4.43 15.28
C PHE A 164 9.04 3.12 15.81
N GLY A 165 10.35 3.06 16.13
CA GLY A 165 11.03 1.82 16.44
C GLY A 165 10.47 1.05 17.65
N LYS A 166 9.84 1.74 18.60
CA LYS A 166 9.22 1.11 19.80
C LYS A 166 7.88 0.43 19.51
N GLU A 167 7.19 0.87 18.45
CA GLU A 167 5.84 0.43 18.10
C GLU A 167 5.83 -0.60 16.96
N LEU A 168 6.98 -0.78 16.30
CA LEU A 168 7.16 -1.72 15.20
C LEU A 168 7.80 -3.02 15.66
N ASP A 169 7.46 -4.10 14.98
CA ASP A 169 8.03 -5.42 15.22
C ASP A 169 9.23 -5.71 14.30
N LEU A 170 9.29 -5.02 13.12
CA LEU A 170 10.39 -5.18 12.15
C LEU A 170 10.49 -3.95 11.25
N ILE A 171 11.71 -3.57 10.89
CA ILE A 171 11.99 -2.54 9.89
C ILE A 171 12.79 -3.17 8.75
N VAL A 172 12.28 -3.08 7.54
CA VAL A 172 12.98 -3.57 6.35
C VAL A 172 13.82 -2.44 5.76
N ASP A 173 15.14 -2.65 5.69
CA ASP A 173 16.08 -1.71 5.10
C ASP A 173 16.48 -2.17 3.68
N ALA A 174 16.08 -1.41 2.68
CA ALA A 174 16.52 -1.57 1.28
C ALA A 174 17.30 -0.33 0.79
N GLY A 175 17.86 0.44 1.72
CA GLY A 175 18.57 1.68 1.47
C GLY A 175 17.63 2.90 1.40
N ARG A 176 18.22 4.05 1.10
CA ARG A 176 17.52 5.35 1.07
C ARG A 176 16.57 5.47 -0.13
N ILE A 177 15.34 5.90 0.09
CA ILE A 177 14.42 6.27 -0.99
C ILE A 177 14.82 7.63 -1.56
N ARG A 178 15.38 7.62 -2.76
CA ARG A 178 15.91 8.84 -3.41
C ARG A 178 14.82 9.77 -3.95
N ARG A 179 13.76 9.20 -4.53
CA ARG A 179 12.63 9.96 -5.12
C ARG A 179 11.34 9.63 -4.40
N ALA A 180 11.14 10.23 -3.21
CA ALA A 180 9.95 10.03 -2.39
C ALA A 180 8.76 10.83 -2.94
N LYS A 181 8.14 10.35 -4.01
CA LYS A 181 6.88 10.89 -4.51
C LYS A 181 5.75 9.91 -4.20
N PRO A 182 4.69 10.31 -3.47
CA PRO A 182 3.60 9.41 -3.13
C PRO A 182 2.86 8.91 -4.38
N SER A 183 2.10 7.81 -4.24
CA SER A 183 1.24 7.33 -5.33
C SER A 183 0.21 8.38 -5.70
N THR A 184 -0.16 8.41 -6.98
CA THR A 184 -1.38 9.08 -7.42
C THR A 184 -2.58 8.28 -6.91
N VAL A 185 -3.60 8.96 -6.39
CA VAL A 185 -4.83 8.33 -5.90
C VAL A 185 -5.99 8.78 -6.78
N VAL A 186 -6.69 7.81 -7.36
CA VAL A 186 -7.85 8.04 -8.21
C VAL A 186 -9.03 7.29 -7.64
N ASP A 187 -10.12 8.00 -7.41
CA ASP A 187 -11.42 7.42 -7.06
C ASP A 187 -12.08 6.90 -8.34
N VAL A 188 -12.40 5.63 -8.36
CA VAL A 188 -13.09 4.92 -9.43
C VAL A 188 -14.38 4.24 -8.94
N SER A 189 -14.84 4.63 -7.75
CA SER A 189 -16.07 4.09 -7.14
C SER A 189 -17.35 4.64 -7.76
N GLY A 190 -17.28 5.79 -8.42
CA GLY A 190 -18.40 6.40 -9.15
C GLY A 190 -18.30 6.21 -10.66
N SER A 191 -19.27 6.76 -11.39
CA SER A 191 -19.30 6.74 -12.86
C SER A 191 -18.19 7.59 -13.50
N VAL A 192 -17.74 8.64 -12.81
CA VAL A 192 -16.66 9.54 -13.27
C VAL A 192 -15.49 9.44 -12.32
N PRO A 193 -14.28 9.14 -12.84
CA PRO A 193 -13.08 9.03 -11.99
C PRO A 193 -12.61 10.41 -11.51
N ILE A 194 -12.22 10.47 -10.22
CA ILE A 194 -11.78 11.70 -9.56
C ILE A 194 -10.36 11.52 -9.04
N ILE A 195 -9.45 12.44 -9.35
CA ILE A 195 -8.10 12.44 -8.79
C ILE A 195 -8.15 13.02 -7.38
N LEU A 196 -8.10 12.16 -6.36
CA LEU A 196 -8.10 12.55 -4.95
C LEU A 196 -6.73 13.09 -4.49
N ARG A 197 -5.64 12.60 -5.09
CA ARG A 197 -4.27 13.04 -4.78
C ARG A 197 -3.38 12.99 -6.01
N LYS A 198 -2.76 14.10 -6.35
CA LYS A 198 -1.69 14.16 -7.35
C LYS A 198 -0.43 13.48 -6.79
N GLY A 199 0.19 12.57 -7.54
CA GLY A 199 1.35 11.80 -7.12
C GLY A 199 2.31 11.51 -8.27
N ALA A 200 2.91 10.32 -8.28
CA ALA A 200 3.94 9.92 -9.24
C ALA A 200 3.43 9.87 -10.71
N ILE A 201 2.13 9.61 -10.92
CA ILE A 201 1.51 9.57 -12.24
C ILE A 201 0.79 10.91 -12.49
N SER A 202 1.10 11.57 -13.62
CA SER A 202 0.46 12.82 -14.00
C SER A 202 -0.95 12.62 -14.55
N LYS A 203 -1.80 13.66 -14.44
CA LYS A 203 -3.17 13.66 -15.01
C LYS A 203 -3.14 13.29 -16.50
N ARG A 204 -2.24 13.88 -17.29
CA ARG A 204 -2.08 13.60 -18.74
C ARG A 204 -1.84 12.10 -19.02
N ARG A 205 -1.06 11.39 -18.17
CA ARG A 205 -0.84 9.95 -18.34
C ARG A 205 -2.09 9.12 -18.04
N LEU A 206 -2.87 9.50 -17.04
CA LEU A 206 -4.14 8.86 -16.71
C LEU A 206 -5.15 9.02 -17.87
N GLU A 207 -5.29 10.23 -18.40
CA GLU A 207 -6.18 10.52 -19.53
C GLU A 207 -5.77 9.76 -20.81
N LYS A 208 -4.46 9.65 -21.09
CA LYS A 208 -3.95 8.89 -22.23
C LYS A 208 -4.26 7.40 -22.13
N ALA A 209 -4.17 6.80 -20.94
CA ALA A 209 -4.52 5.39 -20.72
C ALA A 209 -6.02 5.14 -21.01
N GLN A 210 -6.89 6.08 -20.61
CA GLN A 210 -8.31 6.01 -20.91
C GLN A 210 -8.63 6.09 -22.42
N GLN A 211 -7.98 7.02 -23.13
CA GLN A 211 -8.20 7.21 -24.58
C GLN A 211 -7.79 5.97 -25.38
N ARG A 212 -6.64 5.35 -25.04
CA ARG A 212 -6.17 4.12 -25.71
C ARG A 212 -7.18 2.99 -25.64
N LYS A 213 -7.86 2.82 -24.51
CA LYS A 213 -8.83 1.74 -24.35
C LYS A 213 -10.15 2.05 -25.07
N ARG A 214 -10.58 3.30 -25.15
CA ARG A 214 -11.74 3.69 -25.97
C ARG A 214 -11.51 3.40 -27.45
N ASN A 215 -10.31 3.71 -27.97
CA ASN A 215 -9.95 3.49 -29.37
C ASN A 215 -9.72 2.00 -29.70
N ALA A 216 -9.46 1.14 -28.71
CA ALA A 216 -9.30 -0.31 -28.90
C ALA A 216 -10.62 -1.09 -28.79
N ALA A 217 -11.69 -0.47 -28.32
CA ALA A 217 -13.02 -1.06 -28.14
C ALA A 217 -14.05 -0.63 -29.21
N GLY A 218 -13.70 0.31 -30.08
CA GLY A 218 -14.47 0.71 -31.28
C GLY A 218 -13.78 0.27 -32.54
#